data_900d658c76faa9037c8d9b5e55461170
#
_entry.id   900d658c76faa9037c8d9b5e55461170
#
_cell.length_a   1.000
_cell.length_b   1.000
_cell.length_c   1.000
_cell.angle_alpha   90.00
_cell.angle_beta   90.00
_cell.angle_gamma   90.00
#
_symmetry.space_group_name_H-M   'P 1'
#
loop_
_entity.id
_entity.type
_entity.pdbx_description
1 polymer ?
#
loop_
_entity_poly.entity_id
_entity_poly.type
_entity_poly.pdbx_seq_one_letter_code
_entity_poly.pdbx_strand_id
1 'polypeptide(L)'
;FPYTTLFRSVPVTTGEIWNIWRDHPQLANSSDFIAAHVLPYWENFTDKQAVDQAVDRYNLLRDSFPGKRILIAEFGWPSQGYNLRNAEPGAFQQATVLRNFVTRAEAIGMDYNIVEAIDQPWKYFEGGVGPYWGILNADREAKFAWTGPVTDLNYWKIALVAVLVGLFMSLPILRLDQPTVMQALVLSAAANGVGAWVATVFSYWTTHYFVWGSAFALSLGLVLLVPLVLIAMARIEEIAAVAFGHGPRRLIGKSATLAPATIGEDVKFPKVSIHIPAYFEPVEMLKQTLDAVSRLDYPNFECVCIINNTPDPEFWRPIQDHCRQLGERFKFINAEKVQGFKAGALRIAMERTAADAEIIGIIDADYVVHPDWLKDLVPAFADPRVGLVQAPQEHRDGDRSLMHYIMNGEYAGFFDIGMVQRNEFNAIIVHGTMCLIRRAAMDKVGGWSSDTICEDTDLGLSIQQAGWLTHYTNVRYGEGLLPDTYEAFKKQRHRWAYGGFQIVKKHWRRFLPGASRLTPDQRREFSLGWLNWLGAESLGVVVAILNLIWVPIVAFADIAIPDKILTLPIIASFIVSLVHFVALYRLRVNIKAGQMLGAMIAAMSVQWTVSRAVAQG
;
A
#
# COMPACT_ATOMS: atom_id res chain seq x y z
N PHE A 1 56.09 -24.15 32.12
CA PHE A 1 55.75 -24.69 30.80
C PHE A 1 56.89 -25.60 30.33
N PRO A 2 56.69 -26.90 30.05
CA PRO A 2 57.75 -27.82 29.62
C PRO A 2 58.32 -27.50 28.22
N TYR A 3 57.71 -26.55 27.48
CA TYR A 3 58.15 -26.18 26.14
C TYR A 3 59.29 -25.14 26.09
N THR A 4 59.48 -24.35 27.14
CA THR A 4 60.60 -23.35 27.20
C THR A 4 61.97 -23.97 27.17
N THR A 5 62.13 -25.25 27.52
CA THR A 5 63.39 -25.99 27.46
C THR A 5 63.79 -26.44 26.04
N LEU A 6 62.82 -26.62 25.14
CA LEU A 6 63.02 -27.06 23.77
C LEU A 6 63.33 -25.89 22.80
N PHE A 7 62.93 -24.65 23.14
CA PHE A 7 63.05 -23.47 22.24
C PHE A 7 63.85 -22.33 22.85
N ARG A 8 64.92 -22.64 23.64
CA ARG A 8 65.76 -21.63 24.31
C ARG A 8 66.37 -20.57 23.41
N SER A 9 66.42 -20.80 22.12
CA SER A 9 66.93 -19.83 21.11
C SER A 9 65.85 -18.97 20.48
N VAL A 10 64.55 -19.21 20.75
CA VAL A 10 63.42 -18.47 20.19
C VAL A 10 62.66 -17.85 21.34
N PRO A 11 62.36 -16.54 21.30
CA PRO A 11 61.52 -15.88 22.30
C PRO A 11 60.11 -16.49 22.34
N VAL A 12 59.61 -16.81 23.54
CA VAL A 12 58.28 -17.44 23.75
C VAL A 12 57.41 -16.53 24.57
N THR A 13 56.15 -16.39 24.17
CA THR A 13 55.12 -15.67 24.91
C THR A 13 53.77 -16.35 24.78
N THR A 14 52.78 -15.83 25.46
CA THR A 14 51.36 -16.15 25.23
C THR A 14 50.63 -14.92 24.75
N GLY A 15 49.56 -15.09 23.94
CA GLY A 15 48.65 -14.00 23.57
C GLY A 15 47.51 -13.89 24.57
N GLU A 16 47.29 -12.70 25.11
CA GLU A 16 46.24 -12.45 26.08
C GLU A 16 45.71 -11.01 25.95
N ILE A 17 44.48 -10.75 26.43
CA ILE A 17 43.91 -9.43 26.50
C ILE A 17 44.78 -8.52 27.36
N TRP A 18 44.95 -7.27 27.00
CA TRP A 18 45.84 -6.31 27.61
C TRP A 18 45.71 -6.21 29.14
N ASN A 19 44.47 -6.30 29.70
CA ASN A 19 44.22 -6.23 31.14
C ASN A 19 44.69 -7.49 31.89
N ILE A 20 44.65 -8.65 31.25
CA ILE A 20 45.14 -9.92 31.86
C ILE A 20 46.66 -9.81 32.15
N TRP A 21 47.42 -9.22 31.23
CA TRP A 21 48.83 -8.98 31.47
C TRP A 21 49.08 -8.10 32.68
N ARG A 22 48.30 -7.05 32.89
CA ARG A 22 48.38 -6.14 34.02
C ARG A 22 47.97 -6.82 35.33
N ASP A 23 46.85 -7.52 35.29
CA ASP A 23 46.23 -8.10 36.48
C ASP A 23 46.95 -9.40 36.94
N HIS A 24 47.76 -9.98 36.06
CA HIS A 24 48.56 -11.20 36.35
C HIS A 24 50.03 -10.99 35.96
N PRO A 25 50.82 -10.20 36.71
CA PRO A 25 52.22 -9.89 36.39
C PRO A 25 53.13 -11.11 36.29
N GLN A 26 52.78 -12.23 36.93
CA GLN A 26 53.51 -13.51 36.82
C GLN A 26 53.56 -14.01 35.36
N LEU A 27 52.60 -13.68 34.50
CA LEU A 27 52.63 -14.03 33.07
C LEU A 27 53.78 -13.30 32.37
N ALA A 28 53.93 -11.99 32.64
CA ALA A 28 55.02 -11.21 32.09
C ALA A 28 56.40 -11.68 32.55
N ASN A 29 56.53 -12.16 33.81
CA ASN A 29 57.74 -12.72 34.35
C ASN A 29 58.12 -14.08 33.73
N SER A 30 57.12 -14.84 33.29
CA SER A 30 57.26 -16.17 32.68
C SER A 30 57.40 -16.14 31.14
N SER A 31 57.26 -14.96 30.51
CA SER A 31 57.28 -14.77 29.07
C SER A 31 58.48 -13.90 28.66
N ASP A 32 59.04 -14.13 27.49
CA ASP A 32 60.15 -13.32 26.98
C ASP A 32 59.72 -11.91 26.57
N PHE A 33 58.50 -11.75 26.08
CA PHE A 33 57.87 -10.49 25.75
C PHE A 33 56.36 -10.52 25.99
N ILE A 34 55.70 -9.38 25.95
CA ILE A 34 54.26 -9.24 26.12
C ILE A 34 53.59 -9.25 24.76
N ALA A 35 52.65 -10.16 24.51
CA ALA A 35 51.81 -10.17 23.33
C ALA A 35 50.35 -9.84 23.73
N ALA A 36 50.00 -8.55 23.60
CA ALA A 36 48.72 -8.04 24.08
C ALA A 36 47.66 -7.94 22.97
N HIS A 37 46.47 -8.42 23.21
CA HIS A 37 45.32 -8.21 22.35
C HIS A 37 44.61 -6.92 22.79
N VAL A 38 44.46 -5.97 21.89
CA VAL A 38 43.78 -4.69 22.11
C VAL A 38 42.74 -4.50 21.05
N LEU A 39 41.49 -4.77 21.39
CA LEU A 39 40.37 -4.80 20.46
C LEU A 39 39.29 -3.82 20.95
N PRO A 40 39.42 -2.52 20.67
CA PRO A 40 38.53 -1.45 21.17
C PRO A 40 37.06 -1.67 20.80
N TYR A 41 36.77 -2.36 19.69
CA TYR A 41 35.41 -2.72 19.29
C TYR A 41 34.68 -3.51 20.39
N TRP A 42 35.33 -4.57 20.91
CA TRP A 42 34.75 -5.40 21.97
C TRP A 42 34.68 -4.68 23.31
N GLU A 43 35.51 -3.66 23.52
CA GLU A 43 35.46 -2.80 24.71
C GLU A 43 34.42 -1.67 24.56
N ASN A 44 33.64 -1.66 23.45
CA ASN A 44 32.56 -0.70 23.19
C ASN A 44 33.02 0.75 22.99
N PHE A 45 34.23 0.99 22.49
CA PHE A 45 34.68 2.30 22.07
C PHE A 45 34.22 2.64 20.66
N THR A 46 34.00 3.93 20.40
CA THR A 46 33.70 4.41 19.06
C THR A 46 34.95 4.33 18.15
N ASP A 47 34.75 4.32 16.83
CA ASP A 47 35.83 4.40 15.84
C ASP A 47 36.77 5.59 16.08
N LYS A 48 36.25 6.70 16.56
CA LYS A 48 37.02 7.91 16.89
C LYS A 48 37.91 7.75 18.12
N GLN A 49 37.53 6.91 19.06
CA GLN A 49 38.24 6.65 20.31
C GLN A 49 39.20 5.46 20.20
N ALA A 50 38.97 4.57 19.25
CA ALA A 50 39.66 3.27 19.15
C ALA A 50 41.18 3.39 19.15
N VAL A 51 41.74 4.31 18.39
CA VAL A 51 43.20 4.46 18.25
C VAL A 51 43.79 5.07 19.51
N ASP A 52 43.16 6.09 20.11
CA ASP A 52 43.64 6.69 21.36
C ASP A 52 43.63 5.65 22.48
N GLN A 53 42.57 4.86 22.59
CA GLN A 53 42.50 3.78 23.58
C GLN A 53 43.61 2.72 23.37
N ALA A 54 43.88 2.33 22.12
CA ALA A 54 44.95 1.37 21.84
C ALA A 54 46.33 1.90 22.26
N VAL A 55 46.62 3.18 21.98
CA VAL A 55 47.85 3.84 22.40
C VAL A 55 47.94 3.96 23.91
N ASP A 56 46.85 4.30 24.60
CA ASP A 56 46.78 4.36 26.07
C ASP A 56 47.03 2.99 26.68
N ARG A 57 46.47 1.90 26.15
CA ARG A 57 46.71 0.51 26.63
C ARG A 57 48.17 0.10 26.42
N TYR A 58 48.72 0.45 25.27
CA TYR A 58 50.17 0.21 24.99
C TYR A 58 51.04 0.93 26.02
N ASN A 59 50.83 2.23 26.25
CA ASN A 59 51.60 3.03 27.18
C ASN A 59 51.44 2.47 28.62
N LEU A 60 50.24 2.11 29.04
CA LEU A 60 49.97 1.53 30.34
C LEU A 60 50.73 0.21 30.56
N LEU A 61 50.79 -0.66 29.54
CA LEU A 61 51.61 -1.89 29.60
C LEU A 61 53.11 -1.58 29.66
N ARG A 62 53.58 -0.63 28.88
CA ARG A 62 54.99 -0.19 28.87
C ARG A 62 55.41 0.36 30.24
N ASP A 63 54.57 1.13 30.87
CA ASP A 63 54.84 1.71 32.18
C ASP A 63 54.74 0.66 33.30
N SER A 64 53.89 -0.36 33.13
CA SER A 64 53.72 -1.46 34.12
C SER A 64 54.87 -2.48 34.04
N PHE A 65 55.50 -2.64 32.89
CA PHE A 65 56.55 -3.63 32.62
C PHE A 65 57.80 -3.01 31.98
N PRO A 66 58.54 -2.17 32.71
CA PRO A 66 59.71 -1.49 32.15
C PRO A 66 60.74 -2.50 31.59
N GLY A 67 61.25 -2.24 30.39
CA GLY A 67 62.25 -3.08 29.71
C GLY A 67 61.73 -4.34 29.03
N LYS A 68 60.46 -4.68 29.18
CA LYS A 68 59.85 -5.75 28.39
C LYS A 68 59.45 -5.23 27.00
N ARG A 69 59.75 -6.03 25.99
CA ARG A 69 59.22 -5.79 24.63
C ARG A 69 57.72 -6.03 24.66
N ILE A 70 56.95 -5.11 24.05
CA ILE A 70 55.50 -5.20 23.93
C ILE A 70 55.15 -5.28 22.44
N LEU A 71 54.43 -6.33 22.09
CA LEU A 71 53.80 -6.51 20.80
C LEU A 71 52.29 -6.37 21.00
N ILE A 72 51.63 -5.45 20.30
CA ILE A 72 50.20 -5.49 20.15
C ILE A 72 49.89 -6.60 19.13
N ALA A 73 49.62 -7.81 19.67
CA ALA A 73 49.49 -9.02 18.87
C ALA A 73 48.20 -9.06 18.06
N GLU A 74 47.16 -8.35 18.53
CA GLU A 74 45.87 -8.19 17.83
C GLU A 74 45.36 -6.79 18.01
N PHE A 75 45.21 -6.10 16.87
CA PHE A 75 44.47 -4.85 16.74
C PHE A 75 43.63 -4.90 15.47
N GLY A 76 42.38 -4.52 15.53
CA GLY A 76 41.50 -4.55 14.37
C GLY A 76 40.20 -3.80 14.56
N TRP A 77 39.44 -3.68 13.47
CA TRP A 77 38.10 -3.12 13.43
C TRP A 77 37.28 -3.84 12.36
N PRO A 78 36.04 -4.30 12.65
CA PRO A 78 35.24 -5.02 11.67
C PRO A 78 34.65 -4.08 10.60
N SER A 79 34.61 -4.54 9.35
CA SER A 79 34.10 -3.75 8.21
C SER A 79 32.59 -3.88 8.01
N GLN A 80 31.96 -4.86 8.61
CA GLN A 80 30.53 -5.15 8.47
C GLN A 80 30.01 -5.80 9.76
N GLY A 81 28.68 -5.95 9.82
CA GLY A 81 27.99 -6.54 10.97
C GLY A 81 27.03 -5.58 11.64
N TYR A 82 26.61 -5.85 12.84
CA TYR A 82 25.72 -4.99 13.61
C TYR A 82 26.39 -4.46 14.87
N ASN A 83 25.94 -3.27 15.28
CA ASN A 83 26.52 -2.58 16.42
C ASN A 83 26.28 -3.32 17.73
N LEU A 84 27.36 -3.45 18.50
CA LEU A 84 27.26 -3.71 19.91
C LEU A 84 27.38 -2.35 20.64
N ARG A 85 26.26 -1.77 21.01
CA ARG A 85 26.19 -0.48 21.75
C ARG A 85 26.77 0.69 20.91
N ASN A 86 27.92 1.28 21.32
CA ASN A 86 28.51 2.47 20.69
C ASN A 86 29.55 2.14 19.61
N ALA A 87 30.07 0.92 19.58
CA ALA A 87 31.03 0.48 18.58
C ALA A 87 30.31 0.20 17.25
N GLU A 88 30.58 0.97 16.22
CA GLU A 88 29.93 0.87 14.91
C GLU A 88 30.88 0.19 13.91
N PRO A 89 30.54 -1.03 13.41
CA PRO A 89 31.31 -1.67 12.35
C PRO A 89 31.01 -0.97 11.00
N GLY A 90 31.95 -1.00 10.08
CA GLY A 90 31.76 -0.43 8.76
C GLY A 90 33.06 -0.34 7.98
N ALA A 91 32.99 -0.40 6.66
CA ALA A 91 34.16 -0.33 5.79
C ALA A 91 34.89 1.03 5.92
N PHE A 92 34.14 2.11 6.09
CA PHE A 92 34.69 3.45 6.33
C PHE A 92 35.38 3.53 7.70
N GLN A 93 34.74 3.03 8.74
CA GLN A 93 35.25 2.97 10.11
C GLN A 93 36.51 2.11 10.17
N GLN A 94 36.50 0.89 9.56
CA GLN A 94 37.66 0.02 9.48
C GLN A 94 38.84 0.74 8.83
N ALA A 95 38.64 1.33 7.65
CA ALA A 95 39.67 2.04 6.94
C ALA A 95 40.26 3.20 7.76
N THR A 96 39.39 3.99 8.41
CA THR A 96 39.80 5.15 9.22
C THR A 96 40.60 4.70 10.46
N VAL A 97 40.07 3.72 11.20
CA VAL A 97 40.72 3.20 12.42
C VAL A 97 42.07 2.57 12.09
N LEU A 98 42.14 1.68 11.09
CA LEU A 98 43.39 0.99 10.76
C LEU A 98 44.47 1.93 10.20
N ARG A 99 44.11 2.86 9.32
CA ARG A 99 45.05 3.86 8.78
C ARG A 99 45.61 4.76 9.87
N ASN A 100 44.74 5.26 10.77
CA ASN A 100 45.17 6.10 11.90
C ASN A 100 46.03 5.32 12.90
N PHE A 101 45.67 4.06 13.17
CA PHE A 101 46.41 3.22 14.08
C PHE A 101 47.83 2.96 13.52
N VAL A 102 47.96 2.52 12.26
CA VAL A 102 49.27 2.30 11.62
C VAL A 102 50.12 3.56 11.68
N THR A 103 49.56 4.71 11.32
CA THR A 103 50.29 5.99 11.33
C THR A 103 50.83 6.31 12.74
N ARG A 104 50.00 6.12 13.78
CA ARG A 104 50.39 6.40 15.17
C ARG A 104 51.34 5.36 15.74
N ALA A 105 51.15 4.08 15.44
CA ALA A 105 51.98 2.98 15.88
C ALA A 105 53.41 3.13 15.34
N GLU A 106 53.52 3.42 14.06
CA GLU A 106 54.82 3.69 13.40
C GLU A 106 55.55 4.91 14.01
N ALA A 107 54.79 6.01 14.26
CA ALA A 107 55.33 7.21 14.84
C ALA A 107 55.94 7.04 16.25
N ILE A 108 55.48 6.08 17.03
CA ILE A 108 55.96 5.80 18.38
C ILE A 108 56.80 4.52 18.49
N GLY A 109 57.06 3.85 17.36
CA GLY A 109 57.86 2.62 17.29
C GLY A 109 57.17 1.42 18.01
N MET A 110 55.85 1.32 17.88
CA MET A 110 55.05 0.22 18.44
C MET A 110 55.19 -1.01 17.52
N ASP A 111 55.47 -2.17 18.11
CA ASP A 111 55.34 -3.45 17.42
C ASP A 111 53.88 -3.86 17.40
N TYR A 112 53.32 -4.22 16.24
CA TYR A 112 51.92 -4.59 16.12
C TYR A 112 51.61 -5.60 15.01
N ASN A 113 50.49 -6.30 15.14
CA ASN A 113 49.84 -7.07 14.08
C ASN A 113 48.39 -6.58 13.93
N ILE A 114 47.90 -6.58 12.70
CA ILE A 114 46.51 -6.27 12.39
C ILE A 114 45.73 -7.58 12.25
N VAL A 115 44.61 -7.67 12.95
CA VAL A 115 43.61 -8.73 12.84
C VAL A 115 42.54 -8.25 11.89
N GLU A 116 42.35 -8.84 10.67
CA GLU A 116 43.13 -9.96 10.16
C GLU A 116 43.43 -9.73 8.65
N ALA A 117 44.21 -10.57 8.04
CA ALA A 117 44.60 -10.35 6.63
C ALA A 117 43.42 -10.51 5.65
N ILE A 118 42.60 -11.56 5.86
CA ILE A 118 41.50 -11.94 4.95
C ILE A 118 40.27 -12.23 5.76
N ASP A 119 39.10 -11.79 5.29
CA ASP A 119 37.79 -12.14 5.90
C ASP A 119 37.62 -13.65 6.01
N GLN A 120 37.01 -14.08 7.11
CA GLN A 120 36.78 -15.50 7.43
C GLN A 120 35.29 -15.79 7.59
N PRO A 121 34.55 -16.06 6.49
CA PRO A 121 33.08 -16.24 6.51
C PRO A 121 32.58 -17.30 7.51
N TRP A 122 33.42 -18.26 7.86
CA TRP A 122 33.08 -19.33 8.83
C TRP A 122 33.06 -18.88 10.29
N LYS A 123 33.57 -17.68 10.62
CA LYS A 123 33.58 -17.12 11.99
C LYS A 123 32.23 -16.50 12.40
N TYR A 124 31.12 -16.89 11.77
CA TYR A 124 29.78 -16.41 12.14
C TYR A 124 29.41 -16.69 13.60
N PHE A 125 30.06 -17.64 14.26
CA PHE A 125 29.88 -17.97 15.68
C PHE A 125 30.52 -16.92 16.62
N GLU A 126 31.36 -16.04 16.14
CA GLU A 126 31.93 -14.91 16.90
C GLU A 126 31.02 -13.65 16.84
N GLY A 127 29.70 -13.86 16.71
CA GLY A 127 28.74 -12.79 16.53
C GLY A 127 28.68 -12.25 15.10
N GLY A 128 27.85 -11.24 14.87
CA GLY A 128 27.59 -10.71 13.55
C GLY A 128 28.79 -10.03 12.86
N VAL A 129 29.89 -9.78 13.56
CA VAL A 129 31.10 -9.12 13.04
C VAL A 129 32.25 -10.08 12.79
N GLY A 130 32.20 -11.31 13.34
CA GLY A 130 33.30 -12.29 13.24
C GLY A 130 33.85 -12.51 11.83
N PRO A 131 33.03 -12.61 10.78
CA PRO A 131 33.47 -12.81 9.41
C PRO A 131 34.26 -11.65 8.79
N TYR A 132 34.24 -10.41 9.37
CA TYR A 132 34.53 -9.15 8.66
C TYR A 132 35.76 -8.39 9.17
N TRP A 133 36.69 -9.04 9.85
CA TRP A 133 37.90 -8.41 10.40
C TRP A 133 39.02 -8.24 9.40
N GLY A 134 39.01 -8.95 8.26
CA GLY A 134 40.02 -8.89 7.24
C GLY A 134 40.22 -7.51 6.64
N ILE A 135 41.47 -7.16 6.26
CA ILE A 135 41.79 -6.01 5.42
C ILE A 135 41.46 -6.28 3.94
N LEU A 136 41.40 -7.57 3.58
CA LEU A 136 40.90 -8.08 2.30
C LEU A 136 39.59 -8.81 2.53
N ASN A 137 38.73 -8.83 1.51
CA ASN A 137 37.53 -9.68 1.53
C ASN A 137 37.89 -11.18 1.38
N ALA A 138 36.92 -12.08 1.43
CA ALA A 138 37.14 -13.52 1.28
C ALA A 138 37.72 -13.91 -0.08
N ASP A 139 37.50 -13.10 -1.13
CA ASP A 139 38.04 -13.26 -2.47
C ASP A 139 39.45 -12.64 -2.61
N ARG A 140 40.03 -12.16 -1.52
CA ARG A 140 41.36 -11.49 -1.43
C ARG A 140 41.41 -10.13 -2.15
N GLU A 141 40.32 -9.47 -2.32
CA GLU A 141 40.25 -8.13 -2.85
C GLU A 141 40.33 -7.09 -1.73
N ALA A 142 41.01 -5.96 -1.98
CA ALA A 142 41.13 -4.89 -1.01
C ALA A 142 39.76 -4.24 -0.72
N LYS A 143 39.43 -4.06 0.55
CA LYS A 143 38.19 -3.39 0.96
C LYS A 143 38.33 -1.86 0.94
N PHE A 144 39.52 -1.33 1.10
CA PHE A 144 39.82 0.10 1.09
C PHE A 144 41.23 0.40 0.60
N ALA A 145 41.46 1.64 0.19
CA ALA A 145 42.81 2.11 -0.15
C ALA A 145 43.54 2.61 1.11
N TRP A 146 44.82 2.33 1.24
CA TRP A 146 45.67 2.79 2.35
C TRP A 146 45.97 4.29 2.31
N THR A 147 45.89 4.92 1.16
CA THR A 147 46.19 6.34 0.93
C THR A 147 45.03 7.04 0.22
N GLY A 148 45.01 8.35 0.26
CA GLY A 148 43.94 9.16 -0.38
C GLY A 148 42.62 9.18 0.42
N PRO A 149 41.53 9.68 -0.16
CA PRO A 149 40.21 9.70 0.52
C PRO A 149 39.70 8.27 0.73
N VAL A 150 39.02 8.05 1.85
CA VAL A 150 38.34 6.78 2.11
C VAL A 150 37.05 6.75 1.29
N THR A 151 36.99 5.87 0.31
CA THR A 151 35.82 5.68 -0.56
C THR A 151 35.53 4.20 -0.71
N ASP A 152 34.24 3.87 -0.90
CA ASP A 152 33.85 2.53 -1.33
C ASP A 152 34.37 2.29 -2.74
N LEU A 153 35.21 1.27 -2.94
CA LEU A 153 35.79 0.93 -4.24
C LEU A 153 34.75 0.49 -5.28
N ASN A 154 33.57 0.08 -4.83
CA ASN A 154 32.44 -0.37 -5.66
C ASN A 154 31.35 0.70 -5.82
N TYR A 155 31.55 1.95 -5.35
CA TYR A 155 30.53 2.99 -5.39
C TYR A 155 29.88 3.18 -6.76
N TRP A 156 30.65 3.02 -7.84
CA TRP A 156 30.16 3.16 -9.21
C TRP A 156 29.17 2.04 -9.59
N LYS A 157 29.36 0.80 -9.09
CA LYS A 157 28.44 -0.32 -9.30
C LYS A 157 27.10 -0.04 -8.60
N ILE A 158 27.17 0.45 -7.37
CA ILE A 158 25.99 0.83 -6.56
C ILE A 158 25.24 1.99 -7.26
N ALA A 159 25.97 3.02 -7.72
CA ALA A 159 25.39 4.13 -8.46
C ALA A 159 24.74 3.66 -9.78
N LEU A 160 25.39 2.77 -10.51
CA LEU A 160 24.85 2.20 -11.75
C LEU A 160 23.54 1.43 -11.50
N VAL A 161 23.50 0.58 -10.48
CA VAL A 161 22.27 -0.14 -10.09
C VAL A 161 21.16 0.85 -9.72
N ALA A 162 21.46 1.87 -8.90
CA ALA A 162 20.49 2.88 -8.51
C ALA A 162 19.89 3.60 -9.73
N VAL A 163 20.74 4.03 -10.66
CA VAL A 163 20.30 4.73 -11.88
C VAL A 163 19.50 3.81 -12.80
N LEU A 164 19.97 2.59 -13.07
CA LEU A 164 19.27 1.66 -13.96
C LEU A 164 17.90 1.27 -13.41
N VAL A 165 17.81 0.97 -12.12
CA VAL A 165 16.53 0.66 -11.48
C VAL A 165 15.63 1.89 -11.43
N GLY A 166 16.15 3.07 -11.08
CA GLY A 166 15.40 4.31 -11.09
C GLY A 166 14.82 4.65 -12.47
N LEU A 167 15.61 4.50 -13.54
CA LEU A 167 15.15 4.66 -14.92
C LEU A 167 14.07 3.64 -15.27
N PHE A 168 14.27 2.36 -14.95
CA PHE A 168 13.28 1.31 -15.20
C PHE A 168 11.96 1.59 -14.49
N MET A 169 12.02 1.98 -13.22
CA MET A 169 10.84 2.35 -12.43
C MET A 169 10.17 3.65 -12.90
N SER A 170 10.88 4.48 -13.67
CA SER A 170 10.33 5.71 -14.27
C SER A 170 9.63 5.45 -15.61
N LEU A 171 9.78 4.29 -16.24
CA LEU A 171 9.16 3.98 -17.54
C LEU A 171 7.63 4.17 -17.57
N PRO A 172 6.85 3.84 -16.50
CA PRO A 172 5.41 4.09 -16.49
C PRO A 172 5.03 5.56 -16.67
N ILE A 173 5.91 6.52 -16.32
CA ILE A 173 5.67 7.96 -16.51
C ILE A 173 5.46 8.30 -17.99
N LEU A 174 6.13 7.57 -18.89
CA LEU A 174 5.99 7.76 -20.36
C LEU A 174 4.61 7.38 -20.89
N ARG A 175 3.79 6.67 -20.10
CA ARG A 175 2.42 6.29 -20.48
C ARG A 175 1.38 7.29 -20.01
N LEU A 176 1.76 8.28 -19.19
CA LEU A 176 0.85 9.30 -18.72
C LEU A 176 0.50 10.24 -19.88
N ASP A 177 -0.80 10.53 -20.05
CA ASP A 177 -1.26 11.47 -21.04
C ASP A 177 -1.00 12.91 -20.57
N GLN A 178 -0.04 13.57 -21.22
CA GLN A 178 0.35 14.96 -20.95
C GLN A 178 0.63 15.25 -19.45
N PRO A 179 1.60 14.56 -18.80
CA PRO A 179 1.90 14.83 -17.41
C PRO A 179 2.44 16.24 -17.23
N THR A 180 2.08 16.90 -16.13
CA THR A 180 2.71 18.17 -15.77
C THR A 180 4.16 17.95 -15.34
N VAL A 181 4.98 19.00 -15.43
CA VAL A 181 6.40 18.94 -15.00
C VAL A 181 6.51 18.53 -13.53
N MET A 182 5.66 19.07 -12.65
CA MET A 182 5.69 18.72 -11.22
C MET A 182 5.27 17.28 -10.97
N GLN A 183 4.27 16.80 -11.69
CA GLN A 183 3.86 15.39 -11.62
C GLN A 183 5.02 14.47 -12.03
N ALA A 184 5.68 14.75 -13.15
CA ALA A 184 6.82 13.97 -13.62
C ALA A 184 8.00 14.01 -12.64
N LEU A 185 8.31 15.16 -12.04
CA LEU A 185 9.37 15.31 -11.05
C LEU A 185 9.11 14.48 -9.79
N VAL A 186 7.89 14.54 -9.23
CA VAL A 186 7.52 13.76 -8.03
C VAL A 186 7.63 12.27 -8.30
N LEU A 187 7.11 11.81 -9.44
CA LEU A 187 7.16 10.39 -9.81
C LEU A 187 8.60 9.92 -10.07
N SER A 188 9.41 10.74 -10.76
CA SER A 188 10.82 10.43 -10.98
C SER A 188 11.60 10.39 -9.67
N ALA A 189 11.36 11.31 -8.76
CA ALA A 189 11.99 11.30 -7.43
C ALA A 189 11.65 10.02 -6.65
N ALA A 190 10.39 9.60 -6.65
CA ALA A 190 9.96 8.36 -6.01
C ALA A 190 10.61 7.12 -6.66
N ALA A 191 10.64 7.06 -7.99
CA ALA A 191 11.27 5.98 -8.75
C ALA A 191 12.77 5.86 -8.45
N ASN A 192 13.47 7.00 -8.39
CA ASN A 192 14.91 7.03 -8.03
C ASN A 192 15.13 6.70 -6.55
N GLY A 193 14.18 7.03 -5.65
CA GLY A 193 14.21 6.59 -4.26
C GLY A 193 14.15 5.06 -4.14
N VAL A 194 13.28 4.40 -4.91
CA VAL A 194 13.26 2.93 -5.00
C VAL A 194 14.56 2.39 -5.59
N GLY A 195 15.11 3.05 -6.64
CA GLY A 195 16.40 2.70 -7.22
C GLY A 195 17.55 2.75 -6.22
N ALA A 196 17.60 3.79 -5.39
CA ALA A 196 18.59 3.93 -4.32
C ALA A 196 18.44 2.83 -3.26
N TRP A 197 17.21 2.50 -2.86
CA TRP A 197 16.96 1.40 -1.93
C TRP A 197 17.40 0.05 -2.50
N VAL A 198 17.05 -0.26 -3.76
CA VAL A 198 17.50 -1.49 -4.43
C VAL A 198 19.02 -1.56 -4.52
N ALA A 199 19.67 -0.43 -4.79
CA ALA A 199 21.12 -0.36 -4.79
C ALA A 199 21.74 -0.63 -3.40
N THR A 200 21.06 -0.19 -2.32
CA THR A 200 21.47 -0.51 -0.95
C THR A 200 21.32 -2.01 -0.67
N VAL A 201 20.23 -2.63 -1.11
CA VAL A 201 20.01 -4.09 -1.03
C VAL A 201 21.12 -4.83 -1.80
N PHE A 202 21.41 -4.37 -3.02
CA PHE A 202 22.49 -4.94 -3.85
C PHE A 202 23.85 -4.83 -3.16
N SER A 203 24.19 -3.67 -2.61
CA SER A 203 25.42 -3.45 -1.84
C SER A 203 25.49 -4.40 -0.65
N TYR A 204 24.42 -4.52 0.12
CA TYR A 204 24.37 -5.44 1.25
C TYR A 204 24.58 -6.89 0.81
N TRP A 205 23.90 -7.31 -0.27
CA TRP A 205 24.03 -8.67 -0.80
C TRP A 205 25.44 -9.00 -1.29
N THR A 206 26.14 -8.04 -1.83
CA THR A 206 27.51 -8.24 -2.39
C THR A 206 28.63 -8.06 -1.37
N THR A 207 28.35 -7.46 -0.21
CA THR A 207 29.38 -7.18 0.82
C THR A 207 29.25 -8.05 2.08
N HIS A 208 28.18 -8.85 2.18
CA HIS A 208 27.93 -9.69 3.37
C HIS A 208 28.05 -11.17 3.02
N TYR A 209 28.52 -11.94 3.98
CA TYR A 209 28.59 -13.39 3.91
C TYR A 209 27.36 -13.98 4.57
N PHE A 210 26.61 -14.80 3.83
CA PHE A 210 25.34 -15.35 4.29
C PHE A 210 25.49 -16.82 4.71
N VAL A 211 24.93 -17.16 5.86
CA VAL A 211 24.53 -18.53 6.16
C VAL A 211 23.13 -18.77 5.57
N TRP A 212 22.79 -20.03 5.29
CA TRP A 212 21.51 -20.38 4.65
C TRP A 212 20.29 -19.76 5.33
N GLY A 213 20.28 -19.72 6.67
CA GLY A 213 19.18 -19.11 7.43
C GLY A 213 19.03 -17.62 7.19
N SER A 214 20.13 -16.85 7.21
CA SER A 214 20.09 -15.40 6.98
C SER A 214 19.79 -15.05 5.52
N ALA A 215 20.32 -15.82 4.55
CA ALA A 215 19.99 -15.64 3.13
C ALA A 215 18.51 -15.87 2.85
N PHE A 216 17.95 -16.96 3.41
CA PHE A 216 16.52 -17.26 3.28
C PHE A 216 15.65 -16.17 3.93
N ALA A 217 16.01 -15.75 5.14
CA ALA A 217 15.31 -14.72 5.89
C ALA A 217 15.27 -13.37 5.14
N LEU A 218 16.43 -12.93 4.64
CA LEU A 218 16.52 -11.70 3.85
C LEU A 218 15.71 -11.83 2.56
N SER A 219 15.84 -12.92 1.82
CA SER A 219 15.10 -13.14 0.58
C SER A 219 13.59 -13.11 0.81
N LEU A 220 13.09 -13.79 1.84
CA LEU A 220 11.68 -13.78 2.21
C LEU A 220 11.21 -12.38 2.60
N GLY A 221 11.98 -11.66 3.42
CA GLY A 221 11.71 -10.28 3.80
C GLY A 221 11.61 -9.37 2.58
N LEU A 222 12.55 -9.46 1.63
CA LEU A 222 12.54 -8.67 0.39
C LEU A 222 11.32 -9.00 -0.49
N VAL A 223 10.97 -10.28 -0.64
CA VAL A 223 9.77 -10.69 -1.40
C VAL A 223 8.50 -10.09 -0.80
N LEU A 224 8.38 -10.08 0.54
CA LEU A 224 7.24 -9.48 1.24
C LEU A 224 7.20 -7.95 1.12
N LEU A 225 8.33 -7.28 0.88
CA LEU A 225 8.38 -5.83 0.67
C LEU A 225 7.96 -5.40 -0.73
N VAL A 226 8.07 -6.26 -1.74
CA VAL A 226 7.71 -5.91 -3.13
C VAL A 226 6.28 -5.36 -3.25
N PRO A 227 5.23 -6.05 -2.76
CA PRO A 227 3.87 -5.51 -2.81
C PRO A 227 3.73 -4.19 -2.06
N LEU A 228 4.42 -4.03 -0.93
CA LEU A 228 4.37 -2.80 -0.12
C LEU A 228 4.95 -1.60 -0.87
N VAL A 229 6.09 -1.79 -1.55
CA VAL A 229 6.72 -0.76 -2.40
C VAL A 229 5.81 -0.41 -3.58
N LEU A 230 5.20 -1.41 -4.24
CA LEU A 230 4.28 -1.18 -5.36
C LEU A 230 3.03 -0.40 -4.92
N ILE A 231 2.47 -0.71 -3.75
CA ILE A 231 1.34 0.05 -3.16
C ILE A 231 1.76 1.48 -2.85
N ALA A 232 2.95 1.68 -2.25
CA ALA A 232 3.46 3.02 -1.98
C ALA A 232 3.65 3.84 -3.26
N MET A 233 4.19 3.23 -4.32
CA MET A 233 4.35 3.88 -5.63
C MET A 233 2.99 4.24 -6.26
N ALA A 234 1.99 3.36 -6.20
CA ALA A 234 0.64 3.66 -6.68
C ALA A 234 -0.01 4.83 -5.91
N ARG A 235 0.18 4.90 -4.59
CA ARG A 235 -0.28 6.03 -3.77
C ARG A 235 0.42 7.34 -4.12
N ILE A 236 1.73 7.31 -4.37
CA ILE A 236 2.49 8.50 -4.82
C ILE A 236 1.99 8.94 -6.21
N GLU A 237 1.70 8.00 -7.11
CA GLU A 237 1.11 8.29 -8.43
C GLU A 237 -0.23 9.02 -8.27
N GLU A 238 -1.11 8.54 -7.39
CA GLU A 238 -2.41 9.15 -7.13
C GLU A 238 -2.27 10.55 -6.51
N ILE A 239 -1.38 10.73 -5.51
CA ILE A 239 -1.06 12.05 -4.96
C ILE A 239 -0.58 12.99 -6.08
N ALA A 240 0.36 12.53 -6.89
CA ALA A 240 0.94 13.34 -7.97
C ALA A 240 -0.11 13.74 -9.02
N ALA A 241 -1.03 12.81 -9.37
CA ALA A 241 -2.12 13.08 -10.29
C ALA A 241 -3.12 14.10 -9.73
N VAL A 242 -3.49 13.98 -8.45
CA VAL A 242 -4.49 14.85 -7.83
C VAL A 242 -3.92 16.21 -7.47
N ALA A 243 -2.68 16.29 -6.96
CA ALA A 243 -2.07 17.53 -6.49
C ALA A 243 -1.43 18.37 -7.60
N PHE A 244 -0.88 17.71 -8.63
CA PHE A 244 -0.06 18.36 -9.65
C PHE A 244 -0.50 18.04 -11.09
N GLY A 245 -1.42 17.08 -11.27
CA GLY A 245 -1.96 16.72 -12.57
C GLY A 245 -3.03 17.71 -13.05
N HIS A 246 -3.64 17.37 -14.19
CA HIS A 246 -4.78 18.12 -14.70
C HIS A 246 -6.05 17.79 -13.91
N GLY A 247 -6.98 18.74 -13.83
CA GLY A 247 -8.29 18.50 -13.25
C GLY A 247 -9.05 17.39 -14.00
N PRO A 248 -10.07 16.78 -13.36
CA PRO A 248 -10.87 15.73 -13.98
C PRO A 248 -11.53 16.23 -15.28
N ARG A 249 -11.37 15.47 -16.38
CA ARG A 249 -11.85 15.85 -17.73
C ARG A 249 -13.15 15.15 -18.09
N ARG A 250 -13.45 14.00 -17.48
CA ARG A 250 -14.60 13.16 -17.84
C ARG A 250 -15.79 13.28 -16.87
N LEU A 251 -15.70 14.12 -15.84
CA LEU A 251 -16.82 14.37 -14.94
C LEU A 251 -17.97 15.05 -15.68
N ILE A 252 -19.18 14.56 -15.48
CA ILE A 252 -20.40 15.24 -15.89
C ILE A 252 -20.75 16.27 -14.79
N GLY A 253 -20.70 17.57 -15.13
CA GLY A 253 -21.07 18.66 -14.21
C GLY A 253 -22.52 19.09 -14.36
N LYS A 254 -23.04 19.90 -13.41
CA LYS A 254 -24.38 20.54 -13.52
C LYS A 254 -24.55 21.39 -14.80
N SER A 255 -23.48 21.88 -15.40
CA SER A 255 -23.45 22.66 -16.64
C SER A 255 -22.98 21.86 -17.85
N ALA A 256 -22.79 20.57 -17.75
CA ALA A 256 -22.74 19.74 -18.93
C ALA A 256 -24.13 19.59 -19.57
N THR A 257 -24.82 20.70 -19.73
CA THR A 257 -25.50 20.89 -21.01
C THR A 257 -24.41 20.62 -22.03
N LEU A 258 -24.33 19.41 -22.56
CA LEU A 258 -23.84 19.18 -23.90
C LEU A 258 -24.34 20.40 -24.67
N ALA A 259 -23.42 21.22 -25.20
CA ALA A 259 -23.78 22.39 -25.94
C ALA A 259 -24.95 21.96 -26.82
N PRO A 260 -26.10 22.63 -26.78
CA PRO A 260 -27.25 22.14 -27.46
C PRO A 260 -26.78 21.84 -28.88
N ALA A 261 -26.64 20.54 -29.17
CA ALA A 261 -26.48 20.13 -30.53
C ALA A 261 -27.74 20.70 -31.19
N THR A 262 -27.60 21.87 -31.77
CA THR A 262 -28.59 22.66 -32.46
C THR A 262 -30.00 22.21 -32.09
N ILE A 263 -30.67 22.97 -31.22
CA ILE A 263 -32.06 22.73 -30.85
C ILE A 263 -32.85 22.83 -32.15
N GLY A 264 -32.89 21.71 -32.88
CA GLY A 264 -33.91 21.44 -33.88
C GLY A 264 -35.14 20.96 -33.12
N GLU A 265 -36.28 21.32 -33.58
CA GLU A 265 -37.61 21.26 -32.95
C GLU A 265 -38.10 19.90 -32.37
N ASP A 266 -37.29 18.84 -32.27
CA ASP A 266 -37.63 17.55 -31.68
C ASP A 266 -36.63 17.12 -30.56
N VAL A 267 -36.70 17.75 -29.38
CA VAL A 267 -35.99 17.23 -28.19
C VAL A 267 -36.69 15.93 -27.75
N LYS A 268 -36.14 14.81 -28.20
CA LYS A 268 -36.64 13.50 -27.80
C LYS A 268 -36.20 13.22 -26.33
N PHE A 269 -37.13 13.12 -25.42
CA PHE A 269 -36.92 12.67 -24.06
C PHE A 269 -37.02 11.13 -24.02
N PRO A 270 -35.88 10.37 -23.99
CA PRO A 270 -35.95 8.92 -23.91
C PRO A 270 -36.68 8.48 -22.64
N LYS A 271 -37.46 7.41 -22.71
CA LYS A 271 -38.21 6.92 -21.56
C LYS A 271 -37.28 6.26 -20.55
N VAL A 272 -37.39 6.69 -19.28
CA VAL A 272 -36.65 6.14 -18.15
C VAL A 272 -37.58 5.30 -17.30
N SER A 273 -37.21 4.04 -17.02
CA SER A 273 -37.88 3.18 -16.03
C SER A 273 -37.06 3.15 -14.75
N ILE A 274 -37.62 3.71 -13.67
CA ILE A 274 -36.96 3.76 -12.36
C ILE A 274 -37.38 2.54 -11.54
N HIS A 275 -36.44 1.75 -11.09
CA HIS A 275 -36.68 0.57 -10.26
C HIS A 275 -36.30 0.83 -8.80
N ILE A 276 -37.24 0.54 -7.89
CA ILE A 276 -37.05 0.68 -6.43
C ILE A 276 -37.30 -0.69 -5.79
N PRO A 277 -36.26 -1.50 -5.57
CA PRO A 277 -36.38 -2.73 -4.82
C PRO A 277 -36.43 -2.45 -3.31
N ALA A 278 -37.36 -3.10 -2.59
CA ALA A 278 -37.52 -2.96 -1.15
C ALA A 278 -37.72 -4.33 -0.48
N TYR A 279 -37.17 -4.47 0.73
CA TYR A 279 -37.26 -5.69 1.53
C TYR A 279 -37.42 -5.33 3.03
N PHE A 280 -38.58 -5.53 3.61
CA PHE A 280 -38.91 -5.18 5.01
C PHE A 280 -38.56 -3.72 5.37
N GLU A 281 -38.78 -2.79 4.44
CA GLU A 281 -38.47 -1.38 4.68
C GLU A 281 -39.59 -0.65 5.44
N PRO A 282 -39.26 0.33 6.29
CA PRO A 282 -40.26 1.17 6.95
C PRO A 282 -41.16 1.87 5.93
N VAL A 283 -42.47 1.76 6.10
CA VAL A 283 -43.48 2.27 5.17
C VAL A 283 -43.29 3.76 4.86
N GLU A 284 -43.13 4.58 5.91
CA GLU A 284 -43.00 6.04 5.76
C GLU A 284 -41.71 6.45 5.04
N MET A 285 -40.64 5.68 5.21
CA MET A 285 -39.37 5.91 4.49
C MET A 285 -39.55 5.65 2.98
N LEU A 286 -40.17 4.51 2.62
CA LEU A 286 -40.39 4.19 1.20
C LEU A 286 -41.39 5.13 0.54
N LYS A 287 -42.40 5.63 1.27
CA LYS A 287 -43.30 6.69 0.77
C LYS A 287 -42.50 7.98 0.47
N GLN A 288 -41.60 8.40 1.34
CA GLN A 288 -40.74 9.58 1.08
C GLN A 288 -39.93 9.43 -0.20
N THR A 289 -39.40 8.24 -0.45
CA THR A 289 -38.68 7.92 -1.69
C THR A 289 -39.59 8.04 -2.91
N LEU A 290 -40.79 7.45 -2.86
CA LEU A 290 -41.76 7.53 -3.95
C LEU A 290 -42.23 8.98 -4.21
N ASP A 291 -42.47 9.73 -3.15
CA ASP A 291 -42.83 11.16 -3.24
C ASP A 291 -41.69 12.00 -3.84
N ALA A 292 -40.44 11.69 -3.56
CA ALA A 292 -39.29 12.35 -4.18
C ALA A 292 -39.24 12.05 -5.69
N VAL A 293 -39.46 10.79 -6.08
CA VAL A 293 -39.51 10.38 -7.49
C VAL A 293 -40.66 11.05 -8.22
N SER A 294 -41.82 11.26 -7.56
CA SER A 294 -42.94 11.93 -8.19
C SER A 294 -42.67 13.40 -8.56
N ARG A 295 -41.70 14.03 -7.87
CA ARG A 295 -41.26 15.43 -8.11
C ARG A 295 -40.15 15.61 -9.12
N LEU A 296 -39.70 14.54 -9.82
CA LEU A 296 -38.67 14.63 -10.82
C LEU A 296 -39.09 15.55 -11.98
N ASP A 297 -38.21 16.51 -12.35
CA ASP A 297 -38.39 17.41 -13.47
C ASP A 297 -37.97 16.73 -14.79
N TYR A 298 -38.73 15.68 -15.15
CA TYR A 298 -38.51 14.93 -16.37
C TYR A 298 -39.84 14.38 -16.91
N PRO A 299 -40.20 14.64 -18.18
CA PRO A 299 -41.56 14.38 -18.66
C PRO A 299 -41.87 12.91 -18.92
N ASN A 300 -40.85 12.09 -19.30
CA ASN A 300 -41.06 10.74 -19.81
C ASN A 300 -40.40 9.67 -18.93
N PHE A 301 -40.99 9.35 -17.78
CA PHE A 301 -40.54 8.30 -16.91
C PHE A 301 -41.69 7.44 -16.35
N GLU A 302 -41.36 6.27 -15.90
CA GLU A 302 -42.16 5.41 -15.04
C GLU A 302 -41.36 4.97 -13.82
N CYS A 303 -42.04 4.55 -12.75
CA CYS A 303 -41.45 4.00 -11.55
C CYS A 303 -42.00 2.60 -11.28
N VAL A 304 -41.15 1.61 -11.11
CA VAL A 304 -41.51 0.23 -10.74
C VAL A 304 -41.03 -0.02 -9.32
N CYS A 305 -41.95 0.08 -8.36
CA CYS A 305 -41.67 -0.26 -6.96
C CYS A 305 -41.94 -1.76 -6.75
N ILE A 306 -40.90 -2.50 -6.33
CA ILE A 306 -41.04 -3.93 -6.05
C ILE A 306 -40.67 -4.23 -4.60
N ILE A 307 -41.64 -4.78 -3.86
CA ILE A 307 -41.41 -5.31 -2.52
C ILE A 307 -41.27 -6.82 -2.64
N ASN A 308 -40.14 -7.36 -2.20
CA ASN A 308 -39.84 -8.77 -2.31
C ASN A 308 -39.72 -9.45 -0.94
N ASN A 309 -40.17 -10.72 -0.86
CA ASN A 309 -40.03 -11.57 0.31
C ASN A 309 -40.49 -10.93 1.62
N THR A 310 -41.51 -10.07 1.56
CA THR A 310 -42.12 -9.37 2.69
C THR A 310 -43.58 -9.82 2.81
N PRO A 311 -43.84 -10.91 3.56
CA PRO A 311 -45.19 -11.52 3.59
C PRO A 311 -46.22 -10.68 4.36
N ASP A 312 -45.76 -9.83 5.30
CA ASP A 312 -46.64 -9.03 6.15
C ASP A 312 -47.29 -7.87 5.37
N PRO A 313 -48.64 -7.86 5.25
CA PRO A 313 -49.36 -6.81 4.54
C PRO A 313 -49.19 -5.39 5.11
N GLU A 314 -48.80 -5.25 6.37
CA GLU A 314 -48.59 -3.95 6.99
C GLU A 314 -47.43 -3.18 6.33
N PHE A 315 -46.47 -3.88 5.76
CA PHE A 315 -45.33 -3.26 5.04
C PHE A 315 -45.63 -2.95 3.58
N TRP A 316 -46.44 -3.73 2.86
CA TRP A 316 -46.59 -3.55 1.41
C TRP A 316 -47.96 -2.95 1.00
N ARG A 317 -49.08 -3.18 1.73
CA ARG A 317 -50.39 -2.61 1.36
C ARG A 317 -50.38 -1.08 1.33
N PRO A 318 -49.85 -0.38 2.35
CA PRO A 318 -49.80 1.07 2.33
C PRO A 318 -48.99 1.62 1.17
N ILE A 319 -47.94 0.91 0.72
CA ILE A 319 -47.14 1.29 -0.43
C ILE A 319 -47.89 1.07 -1.74
N GLN A 320 -48.61 -0.04 -1.89
CA GLN A 320 -49.49 -0.27 -3.03
C GLN A 320 -50.51 0.82 -3.20
N ASP A 321 -51.18 1.21 -2.11
CA ASP A 321 -52.17 2.28 -2.14
C ASP A 321 -51.55 3.64 -2.43
N HIS A 322 -50.35 3.90 -1.91
CA HIS A 322 -49.61 5.12 -2.20
C HIS A 322 -49.18 5.21 -3.69
N CYS A 323 -48.72 4.12 -4.29
CA CYS A 323 -48.39 4.07 -5.73
C CYS A 323 -49.65 4.36 -6.57
N ARG A 324 -50.82 3.85 -6.20
CA ARG A 324 -52.08 4.15 -6.89
C ARG A 324 -52.46 5.64 -6.79
N GLN A 325 -52.21 6.26 -5.64
CA GLN A 325 -52.46 7.70 -5.45
C GLN A 325 -51.50 8.58 -6.28
N LEU A 326 -50.26 8.15 -6.48
CA LEU A 326 -49.27 8.85 -7.29
C LEU A 326 -49.53 8.76 -8.82
N GLY A 327 -50.40 7.85 -9.23
CA GLY A 327 -50.89 7.73 -10.60
C GLY A 327 -50.23 6.65 -11.45
N GLU A 328 -50.64 6.56 -12.70
CA GLU A 328 -50.33 5.47 -13.64
C GLU A 328 -48.82 5.26 -13.91
N ARG A 329 -48.00 6.28 -13.67
CA ARG A 329 -46.55 6.17 -13.81
C ARG A 329 -45.89 5.27 -12.75
N PHE A 330 -46.61 5.01 -11.62
CA PHE A 330 -46.11 4.23 -10.49
C PHE A 330 -46.72 2.83 -10.50
N LYS A 331 -45.92 1.85 -10.87
CA LYS A 331 -46.26 0.44 -10.89
C LYS A 331 -45.81 -0.22 -9.60
N PHE A 332 -46.70 -0.98 -8.98
CA PHE A 332 -46.40 -1.72 -7.75
C PHE A 332 -46.36 -3.22 -8.00
N ILE A 333 -45.35 -3.90 -7.45
CA ILE A 333 -45.20 -5.36 -7.48
C ILE A 333 -44.95 -5.87 -6.07
N ASN A 334 -45.79 -6.82 -5.60
CA ASN A 334 -45.48 -7.64 -4.43
C ASN A 334 -45.03 -9.03 -4.90
N ALA A 335 -43.77 -9.40 -4.59
CA ALA A 335 -43.17 -10.66 -5.01
C ALA A 335 -42.80 -11.51 -3.78
N GLU A 336 -43.60 -12.53 -3.47
CA GLU A 336 -43.49 -13.28 -2.21
C GLU A 336 -42.32 -14.26 -2.16
N LYS A 337 -41.84 -14.77 -3.31
CA LYS A 337 -40.80 -15.79 -3.38
C LYS A 337 -39.75 -15.42 -4.44
N VAL A 338 -38.87 -14.54 -4.05
CA VAL A 338 -37.78 -14.09 -4.93
C VAL A 338 -36.47 -14.76 -4.52
N GLN A 339 -35.81 -15.44 -5.46
CA GLN A 339 -34.45 -15.95 -5.30
C GLN A 339 -33.45 -14.96 -5.86
N GLY A 340 -32.26 -14.85 -5.22
CA GLY A 340 -31.17 -14.00 -5.70
C GLY A 340 -31.22 -12.56 -5.16
N PHE A 341 -31.82 -12.35 -3.99
CA PHE A 341 -31.82 -11.06 -3.27
C PHE A 341 -32.27 -9.88 -4.14
N LYS A 342 -31.59 -8.74 -4.06
CA LYS A 342 -31.85 -7.53 -4.84
C LYS A 342 -31.81 -7.78 -6.36
N ALA A 343 -30.84 -8.57 -6.85
CA ALA A 343 -30.76 -8.94 -8.28
C ALA A 343 -32.04 -9.66 -8.77
N GLY A 344 -32.60 -10.55 -7.94
CA GLY A 344 -33.84 -11.24 -8.24
C GLY A 344 -35.03 -10.31 -8.35
N ALA A 345 -35.16 -9.38 -7.41
CA ALA A 345 -36.20 -8.35 -7.43
C ALA A 345 -36.08 -7.46 -8.68
N LEU A 346 -34.86 -7.01 -9.01
CA LEU A 346 -34.61 -6.18 -10.17
C LEU A 346 -34.90 -6.90 -11.50
N ARG A 347 -34.69 -8.25 -11.60
CA ARG A 347 -35.13 -9.02 -12.78
C ARG A 347 -36.65 -8.99 -12.96
N ILE A 348 -37.40 -9.17 -11.87
CA ILE A 348 -38.86 -9.09 -11.92
C ILE A 348 -39.33 -7.68 -12.29
N ALA A 349 -38.67 -6.64 -11.77
CA ALA A 349 -38.94 -5.25 -12.17
C ALA A 349 -38.71 -5.03 -13.67
N MET A 350 -37.66 -5.63 -14.25
CA MET A 350 -37.40 -5.59 -15.70
C MET A 350 -38.53 -6.19 -16.52
N GLU A 351 -39.18 -7.26 -16.06
CA GLU A 351 -40.33 -7.88 -16.77
C GLU A 351 -41.56 -6.96 -16.84
N ARG A 352 -41.68 -6.02 -15.93
CA ARG A 352 -42.75 -5.02 -15.87
C ARG A 352 -42.37 -3.67 -16.43
N THR A 353 -41.13 -3.51 -16.83
CA THR A 353 -40.61 -2.30 -17.50
C THR A 353 -41.31 -2.11 -18.83
N ALA A 354 -41.70 -0.86 -19.14
CA ALA A 354 -42.31 -0.53 -20.40
C ALA A 354 -41.40 -0.91 -21.60
N ALA A 355 -42.01 -1.41 -22.66
CA ALA A 355 -41.25 -1.91 -23.81
C ALA A 355 -40.43 -0.79 -24.50
N ASP A 356 -40.92 0.45 -24.41
CA ASP A 356 -40.29 1.66 -24.95
C ASP A 356 -39.31 2.35 -24.02
N ALA A 357 -39.05 1.77 -22.80
CA ALA A 357 -38.04 2.29 -21.91
C ALA A 357 -36.64 2.04 -22.46
N GLU A 358 -35.89 3.11 -22.68
CA GLU A 358 -34.53 3.11 -23.23
C GLU A 358 -33.45 3.12 -22.14
N ILE A 359 -33.80 3.64 -20.94
CA ILE A 359 -32.89 3.82 -19.80
C ILE A 359 -33.54 3.21 -18.55
N ILE A 360 -32.75 2.51 -17.75
CA ILE A 360 -33.14 1.95 -16.48
C ILE A 360 -32.44 2.74 -15.37
N GLY A 361 -33.21 3.34 -14.47
CA GLY A 361 -32.72 4.01 -13.27
C GLY A 361 -32.86 3.10 -12.04
N ILE A 362 -31.90 3.09 -11.15
CA ILE A 362 -31.96 2.33 -9.90
C ILE A 362 -31.85 3.28 -8.71
N ILE A 363 -32.77 3.14 -7.76
CA ILE A 363 -32.80 3.90 -6.50
C ILE A 363 -33.06 2.93 -5.37
N ASP A 364 -32.31 3.03 -4.28
CA ASP A 364 -32.59 2.29 -3.05
C ASP A 364 -33.84 2.85 -2.33
N ALA A 365 -34.48 2.02 -1.54
CA ALA A 365 -35.77 2.31 -0.90
C ALA A 365 -35.74 3.46 0.13
N ASP A 366 -34.55 3.89 0.54
CA ASP A 366 -34.32 4.95 1.52
C ASP A 366 -33.88 6.29 0.91
N TYR A 367 -33.84 6.38 -0.43
CA TYR A 367 -33.30 7.55 -1.13
C TYR A 367 -34.33 8.63 -1.39
N VAL A 368 -34.01 9.87 -1.06
CA VAL A 368 -34.73 11.08 -1.45
C VAL A 368 -33.98 11.72 -2.61
N VAL A 369 -34.53 11.58 -3.83
CA VAL A 369 -33.88 12.05 -5.05
C VAL A 369 -34.16 13.52 -5.32
N HIS A 370 -33.20 14.22 -5.92
CA HIS A 370 -33.33 15.61 -6.35
C HIS A 370 -34.10 15.69 -7.67
N PRO A 371 -34.99 16.69 -7.86
CA PRO A 371 -35.77 16.85 -9.09
C PRO A 371 -34.97 16.86 -10.39
N ASP A 372 -33.76 17.40 -10.38
CA ASP A 372 -32.92 17.56 -11.58
C ASP A 372 -32.16 16.28 -11.98
N TRP A 373 -32.23 15.18 -11.21
CA TRP A 373 -31.44 13.96 -11.43
C TRP A 373 -31.49 13.43 -12.87
N LEU A 374 -32.69 13.24 -13.41
CA LEU A 374 -32.86 12.74 -14.78
C LEU A 374 -32.56 13.82 -15.81
N LYS A 375 -33.00 15.05 -15.57
CA LYS A 375 -32.81 16.20 -16.45
C LYS A 375 -31.32 16.46 -16.75
N ASP A 376 -30.49 16.37 -15.73
CA ASP A 376 -29.05 16.64 -15.88
C ASP A 376 -28.27 15.44 -16.43
N LEU A 377 -28.67 14.19 -16.13
CA LEU A 377 -27.85 13.02 -16.46
C LEU A 377 -28.30 12.27 -17.72
N VAL A 378 -29.59 12.27 -18.07
CA VAL A 378 -30.09 11.58 -19.27
C VAL A 378 -29.46 12.12 -20.57
N PRO A 379 -29.16 13.42 -20.72
CA PRO A 379 -28.48 13.93 -21.91
C PRO A 379 -27.15 13.25 -22.24
N ALA A 380 -26.44 12.68 -21.26
CA ALA A 380 -25.21 11.91 -21.49
C ALA A 380 -25.43 10.69 -22.42
N PHE A 381 -26.63 10.16 -22.47
CA PHE A 381 -26.99 9.04 -23.33
C PHE A 381 -27.24 9.44 -24.81
N ALA A 382 -27.12 10.73 -25.16
CA ALA A 382 -27.08 11.14 -26.56
C ALA A 382 -25.89 10.53 -27.32
N ASP A 383 -24.77 10.29 -26.64
CA ASP A 383 -23.68 9.43 -27.16
C ASP A 383 -24.13 7.95 -27.11
N PRO A 384 -24.29 7.30 -28.28
CA PRO A 384 -24.73 5.91 -28.34
C PRO A 384 -23.74 4.92 -27.70
N ARG A 385 -22.49 5.32 -27.44
CA ARG A 385 -21.48 4.51 -26.77
C ARG A 385 -21.63 4.49 -25.24
N VAL A 386 -22.38 5.44 -24.66
CA VAL A 386 -22.60 5.51 -23.22
C VAL A 386 -23.59 4.44 -22.79
N GLY A 387 -23.11 3.52 -21.96
CA GLY A 387 -23.89 2.43 -21.41
C GLY A 387 -24.38 2.69 -19.98
N LEU A 388 -23.69 3.55 -19.22
CA LEU A 388 -24.02 3.78 -17.82
C LEU A 388 -23.55 5.17 -17.35
N VAL A 389 -24.37 5.80 -16.51
CA VAL A 389 -24.05 7.04 -15.79
C VAL A 389 -24.32 6.84 -14.31
N GLN A 390 -23.34 7.14 -13.46
CA GLN A 390 -23.40 6.96 -12.00
C GLN A 390 -23.26 8.30 -11.28
N ALA A 391 -24.16 8.59 -10.34
CA ALA A 391 -24.01 9.66 -9.37
C ALA A 391 -23.58 9.12 -7.99
N PRO A 392 -22.93 9.94 -7.14
CA PRO A 392 -22.47 9.52 -5.81
C PRO A 392 -23.64 9.26 -4.87
N GLN A 393 -23.35 8.47 -3.83
CA GLN A 393 -24.24 8.39 -2.68
C GLN A 393 -23.96 9.58 -1.74
N GLU A 394 -25.00 10.06 -1.10
CA GLU A 394 -24.96 11.04 -0.01
C GLU A 394 -25.94 10.60 1.07
N HIS A 395 -25.79 11.10 2.30
CA HIS A 395 -26.57 10.66 3.43
C HIS A 395 -27.12 11.85 4.22
N ARG A 396 -28.46 11.86 4.41
CA ARG A 396 -29.18 12.96 5.08
C ARG A 396 -29.07 12.92 6.61
N ASP A 397 -28.63 11.80 7.18
CA ASP A 397 -28.48 11.59 8.62
C ASP A 397 -27.02 11.63 9.09
N GLY A 398 -26.12 12.18 8.28
CA GLY A 398 -24.68 12.27 8.59
C GLY A 398 -24.36 12.98 9.91
N ASP A 399 -25.22 13.89 10.35
CA ASP A 399 -25.06 14.65 11.59
C ASP A 399 -25.81 14.04 12.80
N ARG A 400 -26.47 12.90 12.64
CA ARG A 400 -27.29 12.26 13.68
C ARG A 400 -26.50 11.83 14.92
N SER A 401 -25.26 11.40 14.75
CA SER A 401 -24.35 11.04 15.83
C SER A 401 -22.90 11.15 15.39
N LEU A 402 -21.96 11.09 16.34
CA LEU A 402 -20.52 11.04 16.03
C LEU A 402 -20.18 9.87 15.09
N MET A 403 -20.80 8.71 15.27
CA MET A 403 -20.59 7.55 14.40
C MET A 403 -21.06 7.84 12.97
N HIS A 404 -22.25 8.41 12.77
CA HIS A 404 -22.77 8.80 11.45
C HIS A 404 -21.87 9.85 10.80
N TYR A 405 -21.44 10.87 11.56
CA TYR A 405 -20.53 11.91 11.09
C TYR A 405 -19.19 11.36 10.58
N ILE A 406 -18.62 10.41 11.33
CA ILE A 406 -17.38 9.73 10.97
C ILE A 406 -17.57 8.85 9.73
N MET A 407 -18.62 8.03 9.69
CA MET A 407 -18.94 7.17 8.56
C MET A 407 -19.18 7.99 7.28
N ASN A 408 -19.97 9.07 7.36
CA ASN A 408 -20.23 9.92 6.21
C ASN A 408 -18.95 10.51 5.62
N GLY A 409 -17.97 10.88 6.45
CA GLY A 409 -16.65 11.31 6.01
C GLY A 409 -15.89 10.21 5.26
N GLU A 410 -16.00 8.96 5.70
CA GLU A 410 -15.35 7.81 5.02
C GLU A 410 -15.99 7.52 3.65
N TYR A 411 -17.31 7.56 3.55
CA TYR A 411 -18.01 7.44 2.26
C TYR A 411 -17.62 8.55 1.28
N ALA A 412 -17.51 9.80 1.75
CA ALA A 412 -17.12 10.92 0.91
C ALA A 412 -15.75 10.69 0.24
N GLY A 413 -14.80 10.07 0.94
CA GLY A 413 -13.51 9.68 0.35
C GLY A 413 -13.65 8.72 -0.83
N PHE A 414 -14.51 7.72 -0.74
CA PHE A 414 -14.76 6.80 -1.85
C PHE A 414 -15.34 7.51 -3.07
N PHE A 415 -16.31 8.39 -2.89
CA PHE A 415 -17.01 9.06 -3.99
C PHE A 415 -16.24 10.24 -4.59
N ASP A 416 -15.62 11.07 -3.78
CA ASP A 416 -14.95 12.30 -4.25
C ASP A 416 -13.50 12.08 -4.69
N ILE A 417 -12.86 11.01 -4.23
CA ILE A 417 -11.50 10.65 -4.62
C ILE A 417 -11.52 9.46 -5.58
N GLY A 418 -11.85 8.28 -5.08
CA GLY A 418 -11.70 7.04 -5.81
C GLY A 418 -12.52 6.97 -7.09
N MET A 419 -13.80 7.36 -7.04
CA MET A 419 -14.69 7.32 -8.20
C MET A 419 -14.35 8.38 -9.25
N VAL A 420 -13.95 9.58 -8.82
CA VAL A 420 -13.50 10.65 -9.71
C VAL A 420 -12.27 10.23 -10.49
N GLN A 421 -11.28 9.64 -9.81
CA GLN A 421 -10.05 9.16 -10.45
C GLN A 421 -10.33 8.03 -11.45
N ARG A 422 -11.14 7.05 -11.06
CA ARG A 422 -11.50 5.91 -11.92
C ARG A 422 -12.31 6.32 -13.15
N ASN A 423 -13.09 7.39 -13.04
CA ASN A 423 -13.85 7.92 -14.18
C ASN A 423 -12.94 8.35 -15.34
N GLU A 424 -11.75 8.88 -15.06
CA GLU A 424 -10.79 9.29 -16.10
C GLU A 424 -10.36 8.11 -16.99
N PHE A 425 -10.35 6.89 -16.44
CA PHE A 425 -9.96 5.65 -17.14
C PHE A 425 -11.16 4.82 -17.62
N ASN A 426 -12.40 5.33 -17.51
CA ASN A 426 -13.62 4.55 -17.79
C ASN A 426 -13.70 3.27 -16.95
N ALA A 427 -13.29 3.33 -15.69
CA ALA A 427 -13.15 2.18 -14.79
C ALA A 427 -13.91 2.36 -13.47
N ILE A 428 -15.05 3.09 -13.50
CA ILE A 428 -15.86 3.34 -12.30
C ILE A 428 -16.40 2.02 -11.72
N ILE A 429 -16.52 1.97 -10.40
CA ILE A 429 -17.19 0.90 -9.68
C ILE A 429 -18.66 1.28 -9.56
N VAL A 430 -19.54 0.53 -10.22
CA VAL A 430 -20.97 0.78 -10.15
C VAL A 430 -21.51 0.33 -8.80
N HIS A 431 -22.32 1.17 -8.19
CA HIS A 431 -23.02 0.88 -6.93
C HIS A 431 -24.53 1.03 -7.15
N GLY A 432 -25.28 0.18 -6.52
CA GLY A 432 -26.66 -0.19 -6.85
C GLY A 432 -27.73 0.85 -6.56
N THR A 433 -27.39 2.15 -6.49
CA THR A 433 -28.33 3.26 -6.38
C THR A 433 -27.81 4.48 -7.14
N MET A 434 -28.68 5.42 -7.49
CA MET A 434 -28.35 6.65 -8.23
C MET A 434 -27.60 6.39 -9.55
N CYS A 435 -27.88 5.26 -10.21
CA CYS A 435 -27.33 4.90 -11.50
C CYS A 435 -28.39 4.84 -12.60
N LEU A 436 -27.99 5.28 -13.80
CA LEU A 436 -28.77 5.20 -15.03
C LEU A 436 -28.05 4.27 -16.00
N ILE A 437 -28.74 3.28 -16.57
CA ILE A 437 -28.17 2.23 -17.40
C ILE A 437 -28.94 2.19 -18.72
N ARG A 438 -28.23 2.27 -19.86
CA ARG A 438 -28.85 2.04 -21.18
C ARG A 438 -29.36 0.60 -21.25
N ARG A 439 -30.65 0.41 -21.56
CA ARG A 439 -31.26 -0.91 -21.67
C ARG A 439 -30.50 -1.83 -22.63
N ALA A 440 -30.14 -1.34 -23.81
CA ALA A 440 -29.39 -2.11 -24.80
C ALA A 440 -28.01 -2.59 -24.29
N ALA A 441 -27.35 -1.80 -23.43
CA ALA A 441 -26.09 -2.21 -22.79
C ALA A 441 -26.32 -3.32 -21.76
N MET A 442 -27.39 -3.20 -20.98
CA MET A 442 -27.79 -4.20 -19.98
C MET A 442 -28.21 -5.51 -20.64
N ASP A 443 -29.05 -5.46 -21.68
CA ASP A 443 -29.51 -6.64 -22.42
C ASP A 443 -28.34 -7.39 -23.07
N LYS A 444 -27.36 -6.65 -23.61
CA LYS A 444 -26.15 -7.23 -24.23
C LYS A 444 -25.31 -8.08 -23.29
N VAL A 445 -25.29 -7.76 -22.00
CA VAL A 445 -24.48 -8.47 -20.99
C VAL A 445 -25.29 -9.48 -20.18
N GLY A 446 -26.59 -9.66 -20.48
CA GLY A 446 -27.46 -10.65 -19.86
C GLY A 446 -28.19 -10.15 -18.59
N GLY A 447 -28.20 -8.85 -18.34
CA GLY A 447 -28.93 -8.25 -17.22
C GLY A 447 -28.36 -8.56 -15.84
N TRP A 448 -29.23 -8.56 -14.84
CA TRP A 448 -28.85 -8.78 -13.42
C TRP A 448 -28.46 -10.24 -13.14
N SER A 449 -27.24 -10.45 -12.65
CA SER A 449 -26.73 -11.75 -12.20
C SER A 449 -26.86 -11.90 -10.68
N SER A 450 -27.18 -13.10 -10.21
CA SER A 450 -27.20 -13.45 -8.78
C SER A 450 -25.98 -14.26 -8.35
N ASP A 451 -24.94 -14.33 -9.20
CA ASP A 451 -23.74 -15.12 -8.93
C ASP A 451 -22.83 -14.48 -7.87
N THR A 452 -23.02 -13.21 -7.64
CA THR A 452 -22.29 -12.41 -6.64
C THR A 452 -23.27 -11.63 -5.77
N ILE A 453 -22.88 -11.28 -4.57
CA ILE A 453 -23.71 -10.45 -3.69
C ILE A 453 -23.60 -8.94 -3.97
N CYS A 454 -22.77 -8.55 -4.96
CA CYS A 454 -22.63 -7.18 -5.48
C CYS A 454 -23.00 -7.21 -6.97
N GLU A 455 -24.30 -7.39 -7.23
CA GLU A 455 -24.88 -7.51 -8.57
C GLU A 455 -24.68 -6.26 -9.44
N ASP A 456 -24.64 -5.11 -8.81
CA ASP A 456 -24.42 -3.79 -9.39
C ASP A 456 -23.00 -3.63 -9.94
N THR A 457 -22.01 -3.92 -9.12
CA THR A 457 -20.61 -3.89 -9.50
C THR A 457 -20.30 -4.93 -10.59
N ASP A 458 -20.87 -6.14 -10.48
CA ASP A 458 -20.73 -7.20 -11.49
C ASP A 458 -21.33 -6.78 -12.85
N LEU A 459 -22.51 -6.19 -12.85
CA LEU A 459 -23.16 -5.67 -14.04
C LEU A 459 -22.33 -4.52 -14.67
N GLY A 460 -21.89 -3.56 -13.86
CA GLY A 460 -21.07 -2.43 -14.31
C GLY A 460 -19.78 -2.87 -14.98
N LEU A 461 -19.07 -3.82 -14.37
CA LEU A 461 -17.85 -4.40 -14.94
C LEU A 461 -18.16 -5.14 -16.26
N SER A 462 -19.26 -5.89 -16.34
CA SER A 462 -19.67 -6.58 -17.56
C SER A 462 -19.98 -5.62 -18.71
N ILE A 463 -20.63 -4.47 -18.41
CA ILE A 463 -20.88 -3.40 -19.39
C ILE A 463 -19.57 -2.83 -19.92
N GLN A 464 -18.59 -2.55 -19.05
CA GLN A 464 -17.28 -2.05 -19.46
C GLN A 464 -16.49 -3.09 -20.26
N GLN A 465 -16.53 -4.37 -19.88
CA GLN A 465 -15.93 -5.49 -20.63
C GLN A 465 -16.54 -5.67 -22.03
N ALA A 466 -17.81 -5.30 -22.19
CA ALA A 466 -18.47 -5.28 -23.49
C ALA A 466 -18.11 -4.06 -24.37
N GLY A 467 -17.30 -3.14 -23.83
CA GLY A 467 -16.78 -1.96 -24.54
C GLY A 467 -17.65 -0.71 -24.47
N TRP A 468 -18.61 -0.66 -23.54
CA TRP A 468 -19.42 0.54 -23.32
C TRP A 468 -18.65 1.59 -22.51
N LEU A 469 -18.98 2.86 -22.75
CA LEU A 469 -18.51 3.96 -21.92
C LEU A 469 -19.37 4.07 -20.66
N THR A 470 -18.70 4.35 -19.55
CA THR A 470 -19.35 4.70 -18.29
C THR A 470 -18.92 6.08 -17.86
N HIS A 471 -19.82 6.86 -17.29
CA HIS A 471 -19.54 8.20 -16.78
C HIS A 471 -19.90 8.32 -15.31
N TYR A 472 -19.20 9.21 -14.64
CA TYR A 472 -19.44 9.57 -13.25
C TYR A 472 -19.65 11.09 -13.13
N THR A 473 -20.52 11.48 -12.22
CA THR A 473 -20.64 12.86 -11.75
C THR A 473 -20.32 12.93 -10.27
N ASN A 474 -19.71 14.00 -9.79
CA ASN A 474 -19.54 14.26 -8.36
C ASN A 474 -20.65 15.14 -7.77
N VAL A 475 -21.68 15.45 -8.56
CA VAL A 475 -22.88 16.17 -8.10
C VAL A 475 -23.83 15.19 -7.39
N ARG A 476 -24.30 15.57 -6.20
CA ARG A 476 -25.26 14.79 -5.41
C ARG A 476 -26.67 15.03 -5.93
N TYR A 477 -27.33 13.97 -6.35
CA TYR A 477 -28.71 14.00 -6.86
C TYR A 477 -29.68 13.23 -5.97
N GLY A 478 -29.26 12.80 -4.80
CA GLY A 478 -30.11 12.14 -3.83
C GLY A 478 -29.36 11.78 -2.56
N GLU A 479 -30.11 11.61 -1.47
CA GLU A 479 -29.59 11.34 -0.14
C GLU A 479 -30.31 10.12 0.47
N GLY A 480 -29.55 9.11 0.86
CA GLY A 480 -30.02 7.93 1.57
C GLY A 480 -29.80 8.02 3.09
N LEU A 481 -29.73 6.87 3.74
CA LEU A 481 -29.42 6.75 5.16
C LEU A 481 -28.14 5.94 5.39
N LEU A 482 -27.39 6.33 6.43
CA LEU A 482 -26.23 5.58 6.89
C LEU A 482 -26.68 4.34 7.71
N PRO A 483 -25.83 3.32 7.82
CA PRO A 483 -26.08 2.22 8.75
C PRO A 483 -26.29 2.71 10.19
N ASP A 484 -27.38 2.28 10.84
CA ASP A 484 -27.75 2.76 12.18
C ASP A 484 -26.76 2.38 13.29
N THR A 485 -25.99 1.32 13.10
CA THR A 485 -25.07 0.79 14.11
C THR A 485 -23.70 0.44 13.49
N TYR A 486 -22.68 0.42 14.32
CA TYR A 486 -21.34 -0.01 13.90
C TYR A 486 -21.33 -1.46 13.39
N GLU A 487 -22.14 -2.34 13.96
CA GLU A 487 -22.28 -3.72 13.48
C GLU A 487 -22.92 -3.78 12.08
N ALA A 488 -23.89 -2.94 11.78
CA ALA A 488 -24.48 -2.83 10.45
C ALA A 488 -23.44 -2.28 9.44
N PHE A 489 -22.65 -1.28 9.82
CA PHE A 489 -21.54 -0.77 9.03
C PHE A 489 -20.48 -1.86 8.73
N LYS A 490 -20.06 -2.61 9.75
CA LYS A 490 -19.14 -3.75 9.59
C LYS A 490 -19.70 -4.81 8.63
N LYS A 491 -20.99 -5.18 8.79
CA LYS A 491 -21.65 -6.16 7.90
C LYS A 491 -21.69 -5.67 6.46
N GLN A 492 -21.94 -4.39 6.25
CA GLN A 492 -21.94 -3.78 4.92
C GLN A 492 -20.55 -3.84 4.28
N ARG A 493 -19.48 -3.45 5.02
CA ARG A 493 -18.09 -3.53 4.52
C ARG A 493 -17.66 -4.98 4.25
N HIS A 494 -18.04 -5.91 5.10
CA HIS A 494 -17.84 -7.34 4.86
C HIS A 494 -18.49 -7.79 3.55
N ARG A 495 -19.77 -7.44 3.33
CA ARG A 495 -20.50 -7.80 2.12
C ARG A 495 -19.84 -7.24 0.86
N TRP A 496 -19.40 -5.99 0.89
CA TRP A 496 -18.72 -5.36 -0.25
C TRP A 496 -17.37 -6.02 -0.58
N ALA A 497 -16.56 -6.27 0.44
CA ALA A 497 -15.27 -6.93 0.25
C ALA A 497 -15.43 -8.38 -0.24
N TYR A 498 -16.34 -9.13 0.34
CA TYR A 498 -16.66 -10.50 -0.07
C TYR A 498 -17.17 -10.56 -1.51
N GLY A 499 -18.16 -9.73 -1.85
CA GLY A 499 -18.71 -9.64 -3.20
C GLY A 499 -17.68 -9.16 -4.22
N GLY A 500 -16.85 -8.18 -3.87
CA GLY A 500 -15.74 -7.73 -4.71
C GLY A 500 -14.78 -8.87 -5.05
N PHE A 501 -14.43 -9.72 -4.07
CA PHE A 501 -13.58 -10.87 -4.32
C PHE A 501 -14.26 -11.95 -5.18
N GLN A 502 -15.56 -12.21 -4.97
CA GLN A 502 -16.34 -13.08 -5.86
C GLN A 502 -16.30 -12.59 -7.32
N ILE A 503 -16.40 -11.28 -7.54
CA ILE A 503 -16.32 -10.67 -8.88
C ILE A 503 -14.92 -10.86 -9.49
N VAL A 504 -13.85 -10.62 -8.73
CA VAL A 504 -12.48 -10.90 -9.19
C VAL A 504 -12.34 -12.36 -9.61
N LYS A 505 -12.80 -13.30 -8.79
CA LYS A 505 -12.75 -14.73 -9.05
C LYS A 505 -13.58 -15.13 -10.28
N LYS A 506 -14.74 -14.51 -10.49
CA LYS A 506 -15.61 -14.73 -11.66
C LYS A 506 -14.96 -14.20 -12.94
N HIS A 507 -14.34 -13.03 -12.89
CA HIS A 507 -13.86 -12.31 -14.08
C HIS A 507 -12.34 -12.37 -14.30
N TRP A 508 -11.54 -13.05 -13.48
CA TRP A 508 -10.07 -13.01 -13.53
C TRP A 508 -9.47 -13.27 -14.92
N ARG A 509 -10.06 -14.23 -15.68
CA ARG A 509 -9.60 -14.53 -17.04
C ARG A 509 -9.80 -13.39 -18.01
N ARG A 510 -10.84 -12.56 -17.81
CA ARG A 510 -11.18 -11.42 -18.65
C ARG A 510 -10.28 -10.21 -18.42
N PHE A 511 -9.49 -10.21 -17.32
CA PHE A 511 -8.44 -9.22 -17.08
C PHE A 511 -7.15 -9.51 -17.85
N LEU A 512 -7.01 -10.69 -18.43
CA LEU A 512 -5.85 -11.03 -19.26
C LEU A 512 -5.87 -10.22 -20.58
N PRO A 513 -4.70 -9.84 -21.13
CA PRO A 513 -4.62 -9.13 -22.40
C PRO A 513 -5.34 -9.89 -23.53
N GLY A 514 -6.20 -9.21 -24.28
CA GLY A 514 -6.95 -9.78 -25.39
C GLY A 514 -8.19 -10.60 -25.01
N ALA A 515 -8.44 -10.86 -23.74
CA ALA A 515 -9.58 -11.70 -23.31
C ALA A 515 -10.91 -10.92 -23.16
N SER A 516 -10.88 -9.60 -23.17
CA SER A 516 -12.06 -8.72 -23.13
C SER A 516 -11.76 -7.40 -23.85
N ARG A 517 -12.78 -6.52 -23.96
CA ARG A 517 -12.61 -5.18 -24.53
C ARG A 517 -12.08 -4.13 -23.53
N LEU A 518 -11.68 -4.56 -22.33
CA LEU A 518 -11.05 -3.67 -21.36
C LEU A 518 -9.73 -3.11 -21.91
N THR A 519 -9.54 -1.81 -21.77
CA THR A 519 -8.27 -1.15 -22.08
C THR A 519 -7.18 -1.57 -21.08
N PRO A 520 -5.88 -1.37 -21.39
CA PRO A 520 -4.81 -1.60 -20.42
C PRO A 520 -5.00 -0.81 -19.12
N ASP A 521 -5.47 0.44 -19.22
CA ASP A 521 -5.71 1.28 -18.06
C ASP A 521 -6.88 0.77 -17.20
N GLN A 522 -7.98 0.37 -17.82
CA GLN A 522 -9.09 -0.29 -17.12
C GLN A 522 -8.62 -1.56 -16.40
N ARG A 523 -7.83 -2.42 -17.06
CA ARG A 523 -7.27 -3.61 -16.41
C ARG A 523 -6.38 -3.25 -15.23
N ARG A 524 -5.55 -2.22 -15.36
CA ARG A 524 -4.72 -1.71 -14.27
C ARG A 524 -5.58 -1.23 -13.09
N GLU A 525 -6.59 -0.39 -13.37
CA GLU A 525 -7.48 0.17 -12.34
C GLU A 525 -8.28 -0.91 -11.60
N PHE A 526 -8.78 -1.91 -12.32
CA PHE A 526 -9.47 -3.02 -11.67
C PHE A 526 -8.53 -3.95 -10.90
N SER A 527 -7.35 -4.26 -11.44
CA SER A 527 -6.39 -5.16 -10.78
C SER A 527 -5.72 -4.49 -9.58
N LEU A 528 -5.13 -3.29 -9.76
CA LEU A 528 -4.43 -2.58 -8.69
C LEU A 528 -5.40 -1.85 -7.76
N GLY A 529 -6.46 -1.26 -8.27
CA GLY A 529 -7.42 -0.55 -7.48
C GLY A 529 -8.26 -1.46 -6.58
N TRP A 530 -8.60 -2.66 -7.02
CA TRP A 530 -9.23 -3.67 -6.19
C TRP A 530 -8.23 -4.35 -5.25
N LEU A 531 -7.01 -4.61 -5.70
CA LEU A 531 -5.94 -5.03 -4.82
C LEU A 531 -5.62 -3.96 -3.78
N ASN A 532 -5.70 -2.69 -4.11
CA ASN A 532 -5.47 -1.60 -3.16
C ASN A 532 -6.60 -1.53 -2.11
N TRP A 533 -7.86 -1.71 -2.55
CA TRP A 533 -9.01 -1.72 -1.66
C TRP A 533 -9.15 -3.03 -0.85
N LEU A 534 -8.87 -4.19 -1.49
CA LEU A 534 -8.92 -5.51 -0.86
C LEU A 534 -7.57 -5.95 -0.29
N GLY A 535 -6.47 -5.48 -0.84
CA GLY A 535 -5.13 -6.02 -0.62
C GLY A 535 -4.24 -5.20 0.28
N ALA A 536 -4.34 -3.86 0.28
CA ALA A 536 -3.48 -3.03 1.14
C ALA A 536 -3.79 -3.28 2.62
N GLU A 537 -5.06 -3.41 2.97
CA GLU A 537 -5.52 -3.68 4.33
C GLU A 537 -5.26 -5.14 4.71
N SER A 538 -5.62 -6.08 3.83
CA SER A 538 -5.37 -7.52 4.05
C SER A 538 -3.88 -7.85 4.08
N LEU A 539 -3.09 -7.24 3.19
CA LEU A 539 -1.65 -7.41 3.18
C LEU A 539 -1.02 -6.83 4.45
N GLY A 540 -1.48 -5.66 4.91
CA GLY A 540 -1.04 -5.06 6.18
C GLY A 540 -1.27 -6.00 7.37
N VAL A 541 -2.43 -6.66 7.44
CA VAL A 541 -2.74 -7.67 8.47
C VAL A 541 -1.85 -8.90 8.32
N VAL A 542 -1.66 -9.41 7.11
CA VAL A 542 -0.77 -10.57 6.86
C VAL A 542 0.67 -10.23 7.25
N VAL A 543 1.18 -9.07 6.85
CA VAL A 543 2.53 -8.61 7.22
C VAL A 543 2.66 -8.45 8.73
N ALA A 544 1.65 -7.92 9.43
CA ALA A 544 1.64 -7.81 10.89
C ALA A 544 1.69 -9.19 11.55
N ILE A 545 0.88 -10.15 11.10
CA ILE A 545 0.89 -11.54 11.63
C ILE A 545 2.24 -12.21 11.36
N LEU A 546 2.78 -12.07 10.15
CA LEU A 546 4.10 -12.62 9.81
C LEU A 546 5.21 -12.01 10.68
N ASN A 547 5.16 -10.70 10.95
CA ASN A 547 6.11 -10.07 11.87
C ASN A 547 5.96 -10.58 13.30
N LEU A 548 4.74 -10.82 13.79
CA LEU A 548 4.51 -11.42 15.12
C LEU A 548 5.08 -12.83 15.24
N ILE A 549 5.13 -13.59 14.15
CA ILE A 549 5.74 -14.92 14.11
C ILE A 549 7.26 -14.82 13.88
N TRP A 550 7.67 -13.94 13.00
CA TRP A 550 9.04 -13.83 12.51
C TRP A 550 9.99 -13.19 13.52
N VAL A 551 9.57 -12.10 14.18
CA VAL A 551 10.41 -11.38 15.15
C VAL A 551 10.89 -12.29 16.30
N PRO A 552 10.04 -13.11 16.93
CA PRO A 552 10.50 -14.10 17.91
C PRO A 552 11.48 -15.13 17.32
N ILE A 553 11.21 -15.67 16.13
CA ILE A 553 12.10 -16.64 15.47
C ILE A 553 13.49 -16.05 15.26
N VAL A 554 13.57 -14.83 14.74
CA VAL A 554 14.81 -14.10 14.52
C VAL A 554 15.55 -13.85 15.84
N ALA A 555 14.82 -13.42 16.87
CA ALA A 555 15.39 -13.14 18.18
C ALA A 555 15.90 -14.40 18.89
N PHE A 556 15.21 -15.54 18.78
CA PHE A 556 15.60 -16.80 19.39
C PHE A 556 16.66 -17.58 18.59
N ALA A 557 16.68 -17.41 17.27
CA ALA A 557 17.63 -18.09 16.38
C ALA A 557 18.93 -17.30 16.18
N ASP A 558 19.06 -16.14 16.80
CA ASP A 558 20.22 -15.23 16.70
C ASP A 558 20.58 -14.89 15.23
N ILE A 559 19.53 -14.73 14.40
CA ILE A 559 19.69 -14.46 12.98
C ILE A 559 19.90 -12.95 12.80
N ALA A 560 21.09 -12.55 12.36
CA ALA A 560 21.38 -11.18 11.97
C ALA A 560 20.59 -10.79 10.71
N ILE A 561 19.68 -9.84 10.83
CA ILE A 561 18.92 -9.26 9.71
C ILE A 561 19.33 -7.79 9.54
N PRO A 562 19.48 -7.31 8.30
CA PRO A 562 19.68 -5.88 8.04
C PRO A 562 18.39 -5.12 8.31
N ASP A 563 18.16 -4.76 9.56
CA ASP A 563 16.96 -4.09 10.03
C ASP A 563 16.66 -2.80 9.24
N LYS A 564 17.67 -2.00 8.94
CA LYS A 564 17.53 -0.75 8.17
C LYS A 564 17.02 -0.99 6.74
N ILE A 565 17.49 -2.04 6.07
CA ILE A 565 17.08 -2.38 4.70
C ILE A 565 15.62 -2.82 4.65
N LEU A 566 15.17 -3.59 5.65
CA LEU A 566 13.81 -4.09 5.71
C LEU A 566 12.82 -3.08 6.34
N THR A 567 13.25 -2.33 7.36
CA THR A 567 12.38 -1.36 8.06
C THR A 567 12.15 -0.06 7.32
N LEU A 568 13.15 0.45 6.59
CA LEU A 568 13.01 1.72 5.87
C LEU A 568 11.85 1.74 4.87
N PRO A 569 11.66 0.74 4.00
CA PRO A 569 10.49 0.70 3.10
C PRO A 569 9.15 0.61 3.85
N ILE A 570 9.10 -0.07 5.00
CA ILE A 570 7.89 -0.18 5.82
C ILE A 570 7.53 1.19 6.38
N ILE A 571 8.48 1.90 6.98
CA ILE A 571 8.28 3.24 7.52
C ILE A 571 7.91 4.23 6.40
N ALA A 572 8.63 4.19 5.27
CA ALA A 572 8.35 5.03 4.12
C ALA A 572 6.93 4.78 3.57
N SER A 573 6.51 3.51 3.44
CA SER A 573 5.18 3.15 3.00
C SER A 573 4.09 3.62 3.97
N PHE A 574 4.33 3.55 5.28
CA PHE A 574 3.41 4.09 6.29
C PHE A 574 3.27 5.61 6.17
N ILE A 575 4.39 6.33 6.04
CA ILE A 575 4.39 7.80 5.86
C ILE A 575 3.66 8.17 4.56
N VAL A 576 3.96 7.48 3.45
CA VAL A 576 3.28 7.68 2.16
C VAL A 576 1.78 7.46 2.31
N SER A 577 1.36 6.43 3.05
CA SER A 577 -0.06 6.13 3.28
C SER A 577 -0.77 7.24 4.05
N LEU A 578 -0.13 7.76 5.08
CA LEU A 578 -0.67 8.88 5.87
C LEU A 578 -0.76 10.16 5.04
N VAL A 579 0.33 10.48 4.30
CA VAL A 579 0.36 11.66 3.41
C VAL A 579 -0.68 11.52 2.31
N HIS A 580 -0.82 10.34 1.71
CA HIS A 580 -1.82 10.04 0.69
C HIS A 580 -3.23 10.33 1.20
N PHE A 581 -3.60 9.75 2.35
CA PHE A 581 -4.91 9.97 2.94
C PHE A 581 -5.18 11.46 3.19
N VAL A 582 -4.27 12.14 3.89
CA VAL A 582 -4.44 13.56 4.24
C VAL A 582 -4.47 14.46 3.00
N ALA A 583 -3.56 14.24 2.04
CA ALA A 583 -3.49 15.05 0.83
C ALA A 583 -4.75 14.92 -0.03
N LEU A 584 -5.22 13.69 -0.28
CA LEU A 584 -6.40 13.47 -1.12
C LEU A 584 -7.67 14.02 -0.48
N TYR A 585 -7.85 13.80 0.82
CA TYR A 585 -8.99 14.37 1.54
C TYR A 585 -8.98 15.91 1.53
N ARG A 586 -7.81 16.53 1.70
CA ARG A 586 -7.68 17.99 1.66
C ARG A 586 -7.91 18.59 0.29
N LEU A 587 -7.54 17.86 -0.77
CA LEU A 587 -7.61 18.36 -2.14
C LEU A 587 -8.96 18.07 -2.83
N ARG A 588 -9.66 17.01 -2.44
CA ARG A 588 -10.85 16.52 -3.14
C ARG A 588 -12.11 16.47 -2.29
N VAL A 589 -12.00 16.34 -0.97
CA VAL A 589 -13.16 16.17 -0.09
C VAL A 589 -13.38 17.42 0.75
N ASN A 590 -14.57 18.01 0.67
CA ASN A 590 -14.89 19.23 1.43
C ASN A 590 -15.41 18.90 2.82
N ILE A 591 -14.54 18.36 3.69
CA ILE A 591 -14.88 18.02 5.09
C ILE A 591 -13.91 18.65 6.08
N LYS A 592 -14.36 18.78 7.33
CA LYS A 592 -13.55 19.32 8.44
C LYS A 592 -12.43 18.34 8.84
N ALA A 593 -11.33 18.86 9.39
CA ALA A 593 -10.18 18.05 9.81
C ALA A 593 -10.56 16.95 10.84
N GLY A 594 -11.47 17.25 11.77
CA GLY A 594 -11.97 16.26 12.74
C GLY A 594 -12.74 15.11 12.07
N GLN A 595 -13.54 15.42 11.03
CA GLN A 595 -14.26 14.42 10.25
C GLN A 595 -13.30 13.56 9.40
N MET A 596 -12.27 14.18 8.85
CA MET A 596 -11.20 13.47 8.11
C MET A 596 -10.47 12.48 9.03
N LEU A 597 -10.10 12.89 10.24
CA LEU A 597 -9.51 11.98 11.23
C LEU A 597 -10.47 10.85 11.61
N GLY A 598 -11.76 11.19 11.81
CA GLY A 598 -12.80 10.20 12.04
C GLY A 598 -12.96 9.20 10.89
N ALA A 599 -12.94 9.68 9.64
CA ALA A 599 -12.99 8.83 8.45
C ALA A 599 -11.80 7.84 8.40
N MET A 600 -10.60 8.29 8.75
CA MET A 600 -9.43 7.43 8.87
C MET A 600 -9.62 6.35 9.94
N ILE A 601 -10.15 6.71 11.11
CA ILE A 601 -10.44 5.76 12.19
C ILE A 601 -11.51 4.75 11.74
N ALA A 602 -12.58 5.20 11.06
CA ALA A 602 -13.62 4.32 10.53
C ALA A 602 -13.05 3.30 9.55
N ALA A 603 -12.24 3.75 8.57
CA ALA A 603 -11.57 2.87 7.62
C ALA A 603 -10.66 1.84 8.31
N MET A 604 -9.85 2.27 9.29
CA MET A 604 -8.97 1.38 10.06
C MET A 604 -9.76 0.37 10.91
N SER A 605 -10.90 0.76 11.47
CA SER A 605 -11.70 -0.09 12.37
C SER A 605 -12.29 -1.33 11.67
N VAL A 606 -12.49 -1.28 10.36
CA VAL A 606 -13.07 -2.38 9.58
C VAL A 606 -12.03 -3.24 8.85
N GLN A 607 -10.75 -2.93 8.95
CA GLN A 607 -9.67 -3.63 8.22
C GLN A 607 -9.67 -5.15 8.46
N TRP A 608 -9.80 -5.58 9.71
CA TRP A 608 -9.91 -7.01 10.03
C TRP A 608 -11.13 -7.66 9.38
N THR A 609 -12.25 -6.95 9.37
CA THR A 609 -13.50 -7.43 8.77
C THR A 609 -13.37 -7.60 7.25
N VAL A 610 -12.73 -6.63 6.59
CA VAL A 610 -12.42 -6.67 5.15
C VAL A 610 -11.47 -7.82 4.83
N SER A 611 -10.37 -7.95 5.58
CA SER A 611 -9.38 -9.04 5.40
C SER A 611 -10.02 -10.42 5.55
N ARG A 612 -10.88 -10.61 6.54
CA ARG A 612 -11.64 -11.84 6.74
C ARG A 612 -12.60 -12.12 5.58
N ALA A 613 -13.29 -11.10 5.09
CA ALA A 613 -14.21 -11.22 3.97
C ALA A 613 -13.50 -11.66 2.68
N VAL A 614 -12.32 -11.08 2.40
CA VAL A 614 -11.46 -11.48 1.27
C VAL A 614 -11.03 -12.94 1.38
N ALA A 615 -10.62 -13.39 2.57
CA ALA A 615 -10.21 -14.78 2.79
C ALA A 615 -11.36 -15.80 2.65
N GLN A 616 -12.61 -15.36 2.83
CA GLN A 616 -13.81 -16.20 2.73
C GLN A 616 -14.40 -16.25 1.30
N GLY A 617 -14.17 -15.24 0.46
CA GLY A 617 -14.67 -15.12 -0.93
C GLY A 617 -13.78 -15.84 -1.92
#